data_2acf253d79db9ad575a5facbe5df1d2b
#
_entry.id   2acf253d79db9ad575a5facbe5df1d2b
#
_cell.length_a   1.000
_cell.length_b   1.000
_cell.length_c   1.000
_cell.angle_alpha   90.00
_cell.angle_beta   90.00
_cell.angle_gamma   90.00
#
_symmetry.space_group_name_H-M   'P 1'
#
loop_
_entity.id
_entity.type
_entity.pdbx_description
1 polymer ?
#
loop_
_entity_poly.entity_id
_entity_poly.type
_entity_poly.pdbx_seq_one_letter_code
_entity_poly.pdbx_strand_id
1 'polypeptide(L)'
;KEYCKWIDETWVVMGEAQFLKREYIQAKQIFDFTKRKYDDDETKQLSLYWLGRIYTAQENYTRAGDHFRKVSVVDGFPEKMLGDLFAAKADFYLKQNRLEDAIEELEKSVIRTKKRAVKTRRMFILAQLLREDGDGIRSSALYEEVIKRNPEYEMAFYAKINRALAHDVTAGNTEEIKEILFKMLRDEKNIEYQDQI
;
A
#
# COMPACT_ATOMS: atom_id res chain seq x y z
N LYS A 1 -27.27 16.28 -28.70
CA LYS A 1 -25.98 15.51 -28.57
C LYS A 1 -26.15 14.58 -27.41
N GLU A 2 -26.37 13.29 -27.69
CA GLU A 2 -26.34 12.25 -26.68
C GLU A 2 -24.88 12.13 -26.22
N TYR A 3 -24.57 12.64 -25.02
CA TYR A 3 -23.31 12.37 -24.37
C TYR A 3 -23.34 10.93 -23.86
N CYS A 4 -22.30 10.14 -24.16
CA CYS A 4 -22.14 8.82 -23.59
C CYS A 4 -22.12 8.97 -22.05
N LYS A 5 -23.02 8.24 -21.37
CA LYS A 5 -23.22 8.31 -19.91
C LYS A 5 -21.95 8.02 -19.11
N TRP A 6 -20.98 7.31 -19.71
CA TRP A 6 -19.75 6.83 -19.07
C TRP A 6 -18.50 7.61 -19.51
N ILE A 7 -18.64 8.78 -20.10
CA ILE A 7 -17.51 9.50 -20.71
C ILE A 7 -16.50 9.99 -19.65
N ASP A 8 -16.98 10.46 -18.52
CA ASP A 8 -16.19 10.90 -17.38
C ASP A 8 -15.40 9.76 -16.74
N GLU A 9 -16.04 8.62 -16.48
CA GLU A 9 -15.38 7.41 -16.01
C GLU A 9 -14.31 6.91 -16.99
N THR A 10 -14.58 7.01 -18.30
CA THR A 10 -13.60 6.65 -19.32
C THR A 10 -12.33 7.52 -19.22
N TRP A 11 -12.48 8.82 -18.99
CA TRP A 11 -11.34 9.71 -18.76
C TRP A 11 -10.57 9.35 -17.50
N VAL A 12 -11.24 8.97 -16.42
CA VAL A 12 -10.58 8.49 -15.19
C VAL A 12 -9.75 7.24 -15.48
N VAL A 13 -10.32 6.25 -16.16
CA VAL A 13 -9.61 5.01 -16.54
C VAL A 13 -8.43 5.30 -17.48
N MET A 14 -8.56 6.22 -18.42
CA MET A 14 -7.45 6.65 -19.29
C MET A 14 -6.32 7.27 -18.45
N GLY A 15 -6.63 8.15 -17.52
CA GLY A 15 -5.65 8.77 -16.62
C GLY A 15 -4.93 7.72 -15.76
N GLU A 16 -5.67 6.76 -15.23
CA GLU A 16 -5.11 5.61 -14.49
C GLU A 16 -4.15 4.78 -15.35
N ALA A 17 -4.54 4.47 -16.59
CA ALA A 17 -3.70 3.72 -17.52
C ALA A 17 -2.38 4.47 -17.82
N GLN A 18 -2.42 5.80 -18.01
CA GLN A 18 -1.22 6.60 -18.21
C GLN A 18 -0.34 6.64 -16.95
N PHE A 19 -0.95 6.74 -15.75
CA PHE A 19 -0.21 6.65 -14.49
C PHE A 19 0.52 5.31 -14.35
N LEU A 20 -0.14 4.20 -14.65
CA LEU A 20 0.46 2.86 -14.58
C LEU A 20 1.60 2.67 -15.59
N LYS A 21 1.53 3.35 -16.74
CA LYS A 21 2.64 3.42 -17.71
C LYS A 21 3.77 4.37 -17.28
N ARG A 22 3.64 5.04 -16.14
CA ARG A 22 4.54 6.10 -15.64
C ARG A 22 4.57 7.37 -16.52
N GLU A 23 3.58 7.55 -17.37
CA GLU A 23 3.38 8.72 -18.21
C GLU A 23 2.70 9.83 -17.37
N TYR A 24 3.42 10.31 -16.34
CA TYR A 24 2.85 11.20 -15.32
C TYR A 24 2.37 12.55 -15.86
N ILE A 25 3.00 13.07 -16.94
CA ILE A 25 2.60 14.33 -17.54
C ILE A 25 1.23 14.18 -18.22
N GLN A 26 1.04 13.12 -18.99
CA GLN A 26 -0.20 12.82 -19.68
C GLN A 26 -1.31 12.49 -18.67
N ALA A 27 -1.01 11.65 -17.67
CA ALA A 27 -1.94 11.32 -16.59
C ALA A 27 -2.43 12.59 -15.88
N LYS A 28 -1.51 13.51 -15.55
CA LYS A 28 -1.84 14.79 -14.91
C LYS A 28 -2.75 15.65 -15.78
N GLN A 29 -2.44 15.79 -17.08
CA GLN A 29 -3.29 16.56 -18.00
C GLN A 29 -4.71 16.00 -18.07
N ILE A 30 -4.85 14.67 -18.10
CA ILE A 30 -6.15 14.00 -18.10
C ILE A 30 -6.93 14.33 -16.82
N PHE A 31 -6.33 14.13 -15.64
CA PHE A 31 -7.03 14.38 -14.37
C PHE A 31 -7.32 15.87 -14.12
N ASP A 32 -6.44 16.78 -14.54
CA ASP A 32 -6.72 18.23 -14.49
C ASP A 32 -7.87 18.61 -15.43
N PHE A 33 -7.95 18.00 -16.61
CA PHE A 33 -9.06 18.19 -17.54
C PHE A 33 -10.35 17.62 -16.97
N THR A 34 -10.33 16.37 -16.52
CA THR A 34 -11.50 15.65 -16.01
C THR A 34 -12.13 16.40 -14.83
N LYS A 35 -11.31 16.81 -13.86
CA LYS A 35 -11.75 17.59 -12.70
C LYS A 35 -12.43 18.92 -13.05
N ARG A 36 -12.03 19.56 -14.15
CA ARG A 36 -12.59 20.86 -14.59
C ARG A 36 -13.81 20.70 -15.49
N LYS A 37 -13.86 19.61 -16.25
CA LYS A 37 -14.87 19.43 -17.31
C LYS A 37 -16.16 18.81 -16.79
N TYR A 38 -16.06 17.93 -15.82
CA TYR A 38 -17.21 17.16 -15.31
C TYR A 38 -17.59 17.65 -13.91
N ASP A 39 -18.90 17.78 -13.68
CA ASP A 39 -19.44 18.22 -12.40
C ASP A 39 -19.76 17.08 -11.44
N ASP A 40 -19.57 15.82 -11.90
CA ASP A 40 -19.76 14.65 -11.08
C ASP A 40 -18.75 14.62 -9.90
N ASP A 41 -19.26 14.43 -8.71
CA ASP A 41 -18.48 14.51 -7.48
C ASP A 41 -17.51 13.33 -7.34
N GLU A 42 -17.93 12.11 -7.70
CA GLU A 42 -17.05 10.94 -7.69
C GLU A 42 -15.84 11.15 -8.62
N THR A 43 -16.09 11.62 -9.83
CA THR A 43 -15.08 11.91 -10.85
C THR A 43 -14.08 12.99 -10.38
N LYS A 44 -14.57 14.04 -9.72
CA LYS A 44 -13.71 15.08 -9.11
C LYS A 44 -12.83 14.51 -8.01
N GLN A 45 -13.40 13.71 -7.11
CA GLN A 45 -12.67 13.12 -5.99
C GLN A 45 -11.63 12.09 -6.44
N LEU A 46 -11.96 11.26 -7.45
CA LEU A 46 -11.00 10.35 -8.07
C LEU A 46 -9.86 11.11 -8.75
N SER A 47 -10.16 12.21 -9.43
CA SER A 47 -9.14 13.06 -10.04
C SER A 47 -8.19 13.67 -9.01
N LEU A 48 -8.70 14.13 -7.86
CA LEU A 48 -7.88 14.62 -6.74
C LEU A 48 -6.97 13.52 -6.18
N TYR A 49 -7.51 12.33 -5.96
CA TYR A 49 -6.74 11.17 -5.49
C TYR A 49 -5.59 10.83 -6.44
N TRP A 50 -5.85 10.74 -7.75
CA TRP A 50 -4.82 10.41 -8.73
C TRP A 50 -3.79 11.54 -8.88
N LEU A 51 -4.19 12.81 -8.83
CA LEU A 51 -3.25 13.94 -8.81
C LEU A 51 -2.34 13.89 -7.58
N GLY A 52 -2.88 13.54 -6.41
CA GLY A 52 -2.07 13.29 -5.21
C GLY A 52 -0.98 12.24 -5.46
N ARG A 53 -1.35 11.10 -6.04
CA ARG A 53 -0.40 10.02 -6.40
C ARG A 53 0.64 10.44 -7.43
N ILE A 54 0.22 11.17 -8.46
CA ILE A 54 1.13 11.70 -9.51
C ILE A 54 2.17 12.63 -8.89
N TYR A 55 1.74 13.59 -8.07
CA TYR A 55 2.66 14.51 -7.42
C TYR A 55 3.56 13.82 -6.40
N THR A 56 3.09 12.74 -5.75
CA THR A 56 3.94 11.89 -4.91
C THR A 56 5.02 11.20 -5.73
N ALA A 57 4.68 10.66 -6.90
CA ALA A 57 5.63 10.02 -7.80
C ALA A 57 6.66 11.01 -8.39
N GLN A 58 6.28 12.28 -8.51
CA GLN A 58 7.15 13.38 -8.96
C GLN A 58 7.88 14.09 -7.80
N GLU A 59 7.78 13.56 -6.57
CA GLU A 59 8.41 14.12 -5.37
C GLU A 59 7.97 15.55 -5.02
N ASN A 60 6.85 16.00 -5.58
CA ASN A 60 6.24 17.28 -5.24
C ASN A 60 5.26 17.13 -4.07
N TYR A 61 5.82 16.95 -2.88
CA TYR A 61 5.03 16.60 -1.70
C TYR A 61 4.08 17.69 -1.23
N THR A 62 4.41 18.95 -1.46
CA THR A 62 3.49 20.07 -1.15
C THR A 62 2.19 19.93 -1.92
N ARG A 63 2.27 19.77 -3.25
CA ARG A 63 1.09 19.60 -4.09
C ARG A 63 0.37 18.27 -3.84
N ALA A 64 1.12 17.20 -3.60
CA ALA A 64 0.55 15.90 -3.27
C ALA A 64 -0.32 16.01 -2.01
N GLY A 65 0.20 16.59 -0.94
CA GLY A 65 -0.52 16.81 0.30
C GLY A 65 -1.77 17.69 0.15
N ASP A 66 -1.68 18.75 -0.68
CA ASP A 66 -2.83 19.62 -0.99
C ASP A 66 -3.96 18.85 -1.67
N HIS A 67 -3.62 17.94 -2.58
CA HIS A 67 -4.61 17.10 -3.25
C HIS A 67 -5.21 16.07 -2.29
N PHE A 68 -4.40 15.33 -1.53
CA PHE A 68 -4.90 14.34 -0.58
C PHE A 68 -5.79 14.93 0.51
N ARG A 69 -5.52 16.16 0.97
CA ARG A 69 -6.38 16.86 1.95
C ARG A 69 -7.78 17.20 1.42
N LYS A 70 -7.91 17.37 0.11
CA LYS A 70 -9.18 17.71 -0.55
C LYS A 70 -10.01 16.48 -0.88
N VAL A 71 -9.44 15.26 -0.78
CA VAL A 71 -10.22 14.04 -1.02
C VAL A 71 -11.16 13.80 0.16
N SER A 72 -12.45 13.73 -0.13
CA SER A 72 -13.51 13.60 0.87
C SER A 72 -14.56 12.57 0.45
N VAL A 73 -14.90 11.67 1.36
CA VAL A 73 -16.00 10.70 1.16
C VAL A 73 -17.35 11.42 1.13
N VAL A 74 -17.51 12.45 1.95
CA VAL A 74 -18.75 13.25 1.98
C VAL A 74 -18.98 13.94 0.64
N ASP A 75 -17.89 14.34 -0.03
CA ASP A 75 -17.93 14.99 -1.33
C ASP A 75 -17.79 13.99 -2.50
N GLY A 76 -18.07 12.70 -2.28
CA GLY A 76 -18.22 11.70 -3.34
C GLY A 76 -17.06 10.74 -3.55
N PHE A 77 -16.00 10.74 -2.73
CA PHE A 77 -14.94 9.72 -2.89
C PHE A 77 -15.49 8.31 -2.58
N PRO A 78 -15.28 7.31 -3.47
CA PRO A 78 -15.86 5.99 -3.30
C PRO A 78 -15.37 5.27 -2.03
N GLU A 79 -16.28 4.88 -1.14
CA GLU A 79 -15.92 4.14 0.09
C GLU A 79 -15.14 2.84 -0.19
N LYS A 80 -15.45 2.17 -1.31
CA LYS A 80 -14.75 0.95 -1.74
C LYS A 80 -13.26 1.18 -2.00
N MET A 81 -12.84 2.41 -2.28
CA MET A 81 -11.46 2.81 -2.55
C MET A 81 -10.74 3.44 -1.34
N LEU A 82 -11.40 3.54 -0.18
CA LEU A 82 -10.75 4.10 1.02
C LEU A 82 -9.46 3.38 1.40
N GLY A 83 -9.43 2.05 1.26
CA GLY A 83 -8.20 1.29 1.48
C GLY A 83 -7.06 1.74 0.56
N ASP A 84 -7.36 2.04 -0.70
CA ASP A 84 -6.38 2.50 -1.68
C ASP A 84 -5.95 3.95 -1.42
N LEU A 85 -6.87 4.80 -0.98
CA LEU A 85 -6.55 6.18 -0.56
C LEU A 85 -5.55 6.18 0.60
N PHE A 86 -5.81 5.40 1.65
CA PHE A 86 -4.92 5.31 2.81
C PHE A 86 -3.57 4.69 2.43
N ALA A 87 -3.53 3.69 1.54
CA ALA A 87 -2.28 3.15 1.03
C ALA A 87 -1.47 4.19 0.24
N ALA A 88 -2.14 5.03 -0.56
CA ALA A 88 -1.48 6.10 -1.30
C ALA A 88 -0.94 7.20 -0.38
N LYS A 89 -1.64 7.51 0.71
CA LYS A 89 -1.15 8.44 1.74
C LYS A 89 0.05 7.85 2.50
N ALA A 90 0.03 6.55 2.80
CA ALA A 90 1.18 5.87 3.40
C ALA A 90 2.43 5.97 2.50
N ASP A 91 2.30 5.70 1.18
CA ASP A 91 3.40 5.89 0.22
C ASP A 91 3.90 7.34 0.17
N PHE A 92 2.98 8.30 0.23
CA PHE A 92 3.29 9.72 0.30
C PHE A 92 4.13 10.08 1.54
N TYR A 93 3.81 9.52 2.71
CA TYR A 93 4.58 9.76 3.93
C TYR A 93 5.91 9.01 3.94
N LEU A 94 5.96 7.76 3.45
CA LEU A 94 7.21 7.00 3.33
C LEU A 94 8.25 7.71 2.47
N LYS A 95 7.84 8.29 1.35
CA LYS A 95 8.75 9.07 0.49
C LYS A 95 9.28 10.35 1.12
N GLN A 96 8.69 10.78 2.22
CA GLN A 96 9.15 11.90 3.04
C GLN A 96 9.92 11.46 4.29
N ASN A 97 10.20 10.16 4.44
CA ASN A 97 10.82 9.56 5.64
C ASN A 97 9.99 9.79 6.91
N ARG A 98 8.67 9.90 6.79
CA ARG A 98 7.72 10.07 7.89
C ARG A 98 7.12 8.72 8.24
N LEU A 99 7.89 7.89 8.95
CA LEU A 99 7.56 6.49 9.18
C LEU A 99 6.28 6.31 10.02
N GLU A 100 6.15 7.04 11.12
CA GLU A 100 4.99 6.96 12.01
C GLU A 100 3.67 7.30 11.29
N ASP A 101 3.65 8.39 10.51
CA ASP A 101 2.48 8.78 9.72
C ASP A 101 2.12 7.72 8.66
N ALA A 102 3.14 7.11 8.06
CA ALA A 102 2.95 6.05 7.07
C ALA A 102 2.35 4.79 7.70
N ILE A 103 2.80 4.41 8.90
CA ILE A 103 2.24 3.30 9.68
C ILE A 103 0.77 3.57 9.97
N GLU A 104 0.42 4.74 10.49
CA GLU A 104 -0.96 5.10 10.82
C GLU A 104 -1.89 5.01 9.60
N GLU A 105 -1.47 5.55 8.47
CA GLU A 105 -2.27 5.48 7.24
C GLU A 105 -2.36 4.06 6.68
N LEU A 106 -1.29 3.27 6.78
CA LEU A 106 -1.32 1.89 6.31
C LEU A 106 -2.19 0.97 7.20
N GLU A 107 -2.28 1.22 8.51
CA GLU A 107 -3.23 0.56 9.41
C GLU A 107 -4.68 0.82 8.97
N LYS A 108 -5.03 2.07 8.71
CA LYS A 108 -6.34 2.45 8.17
C LYS A 108 -6.61 1.72 6.84
N SER A 109 -5.58 1.63 5.99
CA SER A 109 -5.65 0.91 4.71
C SER A 109 -5.96 -0.58 4.90
N VAL A 110 -5.27 -1.26 5.82
CA VAL A 110 -5.50 -2.68 6.12
C VAL A 110 -6.93 -2.92 6.59
N ILE A 111 -7.45 -2.05 7.49
CA ILE A 111 -8.81 -2.15 8.01
C ILE A 111 -9.84 -2.02 6.89
N ARG A 112 -9.67 -1.06 5.98
CA ARG A 112 -10.63 -0.74 4.90
C ARG A 112 -10.50 -1.65 3.67
N THR A 113 -9.44 -2.45 3.57
CA THR A 113 -9.22 -3.34 2.42
C THR A 113 -10.03 -4.63 2.54
N LYS A 114 -10.92 -4.86 1.56
CA LYS A 114 -11.77 -6.07 1.51
C LYS A 114 -11.12 -7.23 0.75
N LYS A 115 -10.38 -6.95 -0.34
CA LYS A 115 -9.74 -7.97 -1.19
C LYS A 115 -8.63 -8.68 -0.42
N ARG A 116 -8.78 -10.00 -0.19
CA ARG A 116 -7.89 -10.82 0.65
C ARG A 116 -6.41 -10.67 0.26
N ALA A 117 -6.07 -10.86 -1.00
CA ALA A 117 -4.68 -10.79 -1.46
C ALA A 117 -4.07 -9.40 -1.23
N VAL A 118 -4.80 -8.32 -1.57
CA VAL A 118 -4.36 -6.95 -1.36
C VAL A 118 -4.18 -6.64 0.13
N LYS A 119 -5.13 -7.09 0.96
CA LYS A 119 -5.06 -6.92 2.42
C LYS A 119 -3.83 -7.63 2.99
N THR A 120 -3.58 -8.87 2.58
CA THR A 120 -2.42 -9.65 3.04
C THR A 120 -1.10 -8.96 2.67
N ARG A 121 -0.99 -8.43 1.44
CA ARG A 121 0.19 -7.66 1.01
C ARG A 121 0.39 -6.39 1.84
N ARG A 122 -0.70 -5.65 2.13
CA ARG A 122 -0.63 -4.45 2.97
C ARG A 122 -0.24 -4.77 4.41
N MET A 123 -0.73 -5.88 4.97
CA MET A 123 -0.31 -6.37 6.27
C MET A 123 1.18 -6.73 6.30
N PHE A 124 1.69 -7.36 5.24
CA PHE A 124 3.11 -7.67 5.12
C PHE A 124 3.97 -6.40 5.13
N ILE A 125 3.59 -5.38 4.34
CA ILE A 125 4.29 -4.08 4.30
C ILE A 125 4.19 -3.38 5.66
N LEU A 126 3.02 -3.37 6.30
CA LEU A 126 2.83 -2.79 7.63
C LEU A 126 3.75 -3.46 8.68
N ALA A 127 3.89 -4.79 8.61
CA ALA A 127 4.79 -5.52 9.50
C ALA A 127 6.26 -5.11 9.28
N GLN A 128 6.68 -4.85 8.03
CA GLN A 128 8.02 -4.33 7.74
C GLN A 128 8.23 -2.94 8.35
N LEU A 129 7.27 -2.04 8.20
CA LEU A 129 7.36 -0.68 8.75
C LEU A 129 7.40 -0.69 10.28
N LEU A 130 6.55 -1.50 10.92
CA LEU A 130 6.57 -1.66 12.38
C LEU A 130 7.91 -2.18 12.90
N ARG A 131 8.55 -3.10 12.16
CA ARG A 131 9.89 -3.57 12.52
C ARG A 131 10.92 -2.44 12.40
N GLU A 132 10.85 -1.64 11.37
CA GLU A 132 11.73 -0.49 11.14
C GLU A 132 11.54 0.57 12.24
N ASP A 133 10.32 0.75 12.71
CA ASP A 133 9.96 1.64 13.81
C ASP A 133 10.38 1.10 15.20
N GLY A 134 10.85 -0.16 15.27
CA GLY A 134 11.25 -0.81 16.51
C GLY A 134 10.12 -1.56 17.25
N ASP A 135 8.90 -1.56 16.72
CA ASP A 135 7.77 -2.32 17.28
C ASP A 135 7.78 -3.78 16.81
N GLY A 136 8.78 -4.53 17.32
CA GLY A 136 8.96 -5.93 16.97
C GLY A 136 7.80 -6.82 17.42
N ILE A 137 7.07 -6.46 18.49
CA ILE A 137 5.93 -7.24 18.99
C ILE A 137 4.79 -7.21 17.99
N ARG A 138 4.36 -6.01 17.58
CA ARG A 138 3.28 -5.87 16.60
C ARG A 138 3.69 -6.39 15.22
N SER A 139 4.94 -6.16 14.83
CA SER A 139 5.52 -6.69 13.60
C SER A 139 5.44 -8.21 13.54
N SER A 140 5.93 -8.91 14.57
CA SER A 140 5.91 -10.38 14.67
C SER A 140 4.48 -10.94 14.61
N ALA A 141 3.55 -10.35 15.35
CA ALA A 141 2.13 -10.75 15.33
C ALA A 141 1.51 -10.60 13.94
N LEU A 142 1.85 -9.52 13.24
CA LEU A 142 1.32 -9.26 11.90
C LEU A 142 1.89 -10.23 10.84
N TYR A 143 3.19 -10.55 10.92
CA TYR A 143 3.78 -11.59 10.07
C TYR A 143 3.14 -12.96 10.29
N GLU A 144 2.86 -13.31 11.56
CA GLU A 144 2.13 -14.56 11.87
C GLU A 144 0.76 -14.59 11.20
N GLU A 145 0.03 -13.49 11.23
CA GLU A 145 -1.27 -13.40 10.56
C GLU A 145 -1.14 -13.47 9.03
N VAL A 146 -0.12 -12.86 8.45
CA VAL A 146 0.19 -13.00 7.02
C VAL A 146 0.44 -14.47 6.66
N ILE A 147 1.23 -15.20 7.44
CA ILE A 147 1.50 -16.64 7.22
C ILE A 147 0.21 -17.47 7.29
N LYS A 148 -0.63 -17.24 8.29
CA LYS A 148 -1.94 -17.92 8.45
C LYS A 148 -2.90 -17.69 7.27
N ARG A 149 -2.71 -16.61 6.53
CA ARG A 149 -3.50 -16.31 5.32
C ARG A 149 -3.07 -17.11 4.09
N ASN A 150 -2.01 -17.91 4.20
CA ASN A 150 -1.45 -18.71 3.12
C ASN A 150 -1.28 -17.91 1.82
N PRO A 151 -0.41 -16.89 1.81
CA PRO A 151 -0.09 -16.10 0.63
C PRO A 151 0.74 -16.90 -0.37
N GLU A 152 1.14 -16.26 -1.48
CA GLU A 152 2.13 -16.84 -2.40
C GLU A 152 3.42 -17.21 -1.68
N TYR A 153 4.11 -18.24 -2.19
CA TYR A 153 5.24 -18.87 -1.52
C TYR A 153 6.31 -17.87 -1.06
N GLU A 154 6.73 -16.99 -1.94
CA GLU A 154 7.75 -15.99 -1.66
C GLU A 154 7.36 -15.08 -0.49
N MET A 155 6.13 -14.57 -0.48
CA MET A 155 5.64 -13.75 0.63
C MET A 155 5.56 -14.54 1.94
N ALA A 156 5.14 -15.82 1.89
CA ALA A 156 5.10 -16.68 3.08
C ALA A 156 6.52 -16.93 3.62
N PHE A 157 7.48 -17.14 2.74
CA PHE A 157 8.89 -17.34 3.05
C PHE A 157 9.47 -16.12 3.78
N TYR A 158 9.37 -14.93 3.16
CA TYR A 158 9.87 -13.70 3.79
C TYR A 158 9.13 -13.32 5.07
N ALA A 159 7.83 -13.63 5.17
CA ALA A 159 7.09 -13.42 6.41
C ALA A 159 7.63 -14.27 7.57
N LYS A 160 8.03 -15.51 7.32
CA LYS A 160 8.64 -16.39 8.33
C LYS A 160 10.01 -15.86 8.79
N ILE A 161 10.88 -15.49 7.84
CA ILE A 161 12.21 -14.93 8.17
C ILE A 161 12.04 -13.62 8.95
N ASN A 162 11.26 -12.68 8.42
CA ASN A 162 11.10 -11.40 9.06
C ASN A 162 10.41 -11.50 10.43
N ARG A 163 9.51 -12.48 10.62
CA ARG A 163 8.93 -12.77 11.94
C ARG A 163 10.01 -13.23 12.93
N ALA A 164 10.90 -14.12 12.51
CA ALA A 164 12.02 -14.56 13.33
C ALA A 164 12.90 -13.38 13.73
N LEU A 165 13.30 -12.54 12.78
CA LEU A 165 14.12 -11.35 13.02
C LEU A 165 13.41 -10.29 13.90
N ALA A 166 12.10 -10.12 13.78
CA ALA A 166 11.34 -9.20 14.64
C ALA A 166 11.26 -9.68 16.09
N HIS A 167 11.28 -11.00 16.32
CA HIS A 167 11.21 -11.59 17.65
C HIS A 167 12.52 -11.45 18.41
N ASP A 168 13.67 -11.46 17.72
CA ASP A 168 15.01 -11.34 18.33
C ASP A 168 15.19 -10.01 19.07
N VAL A 169 14.61 -8.95 18.56
CA VAL A 169 14.70 -7.60 19.16
C VAL A 169 13.93 -7.51 20.50
N THR A 170 12.94 -8.37 20.74
CA THR A 170 12.00 -8.19 21.87
C THR A 170 12.10 -9.23 22.98
N ALA A 171 12.58 -10.44 22.71
CA ALA A 171 12.40 -11.57 23.64
C ALA A 171 13.70 -12.27 24.07
N GLY A 172 14.86 -11.99 23.47
CA GLY A 172 16.10 -12.70 23.78
C GLY A 172 16.05 -14.21 23.55
N ASN A 173 15.05 -14.70 22.80
CA ASN A 173 14.81 -16.14 22.60
C ASN A 173 15.49 -16.65 21.32
N THR A 174 16.81 -16.55 21.31
CA THR A 174 17.68 -16.92 20.17
C THR A 174 17.49 -18.38 19.73
N GLU A 175 17.17 -19.30 20.66
CA GLU A 175 17.05 -20.73 20.35
C GLU A 175 15.80 -21.06 19.53
N GLU A 176 14.65 -20.45 19.84
CA GLU A 176 13.43 -20.65 19.07
C GLU A 176 13.55 -20.13 17.63
N ILE A 177 14.25 -19.00 17.46
CA ILE A 177 14.56 -18.43 16.16
C ILE A 177 15.45 -19.37 15.34
N LYS A 178 16.51 -19.89 15.95
CA LYS A 178 17.39 -20.86 15.31
C LYS A 178 16.64 -22.11 14.87
N GLU A 179 15.75 -22.65 15.71
CA GLU A 179 14.93 -23.82 15.34
C GLU A 179 14.06 -23.53 14.11
N ILE A 180 13.42 -22.35 14.05
CA ILE A 180 12.61 -21.94 12.90
C ILE A 180 13.47 -21.86 11.64
N LEU A 181 14.62 -21.19 11.71
CA LEU A 181 15.52 -21.02 10.58
C LEU A 181 16.11 -22.37 10.13
N PHE A 182 16.56 -23.24 11.05
CA PHE A 182 17.04 -24.58 10.73
C PHE A 182 15.95 -25.47 10.10
N LYS A 183 14.69 -25.33 10.54
CA LYS A 183 13.56 -26.03 9.90
C LYS A 183 13.34 -25.52 8.48
N MET A 184 13.48 -24.22 8.25
CA MET A 184 13.38 -23.65 6.91
C MET A 184 14.52 -24.11 6.00
N LEU A 185 15.77 -24.19 6.51
CA LEU A 185 16.92 -24.69 5.75
C LEU A 185 16.78 -26.15 5.31
N ARG A 186 16.07 -26.98 6.07
CA ARG A 186 15.84 -28.40 5.76
C ARG A 186 14.66 -28.65 4.81
N ASP A 187 13.82 -27.64 4.57
CA ASP A 187 12.69 -27.76 3.68
C ASP A 187 13.19 -27.64 2.23
N GLU A 188 13.03 -28.72 1.44
CA GLU A 188 13.42 -28.77 0.03
C GLU A 188 12.82 -27.66 -0.83
N LYS A 189 11.68 -27.12 -0.43
CA LYS A 189 11.05 -25.99 -1.10
C LYS A 189 11.85 -24.68 -1.01
N ASN A 190 12.78 -24.61 -0.05
CA ASN A 190 13.60 -23.42 0.18
C ASN A 190 14.99 -23.50 -0.47
N ILE A 191 15.27 -24.52 -1.30
CA ILE A 191 16.60 -24.70 -1.89
C ILE A 191 17.12 -23.46 -2.61
N GLU A 192 16.26 -22.78 -3.36
CA GLU A 192 16.60 -21.56 -4.09
C GLU A 192 16.80 -20.31 -3.18
N TYR A 193 16.47 -20.41 -1.89
CA TYR A 193 16.49 -19.29 -0.92
C TYR A 193 17.40 -19.60 0.30
N GLN A 194 18.19 -20.67 0.27
CA GLN A 194 19.00 -21.10 1.40
C GLN A 194 20.07 -20.07 1.81
N ASP A 195 20.54 -19.28 0.86
CA ASP A 195 21.49 -18.18 1.08
C ASP A 195 20.88 -16.97 1.82
N GLN A 196 19.55 -16.95 1.97
CA GLN A 196 18.81 -15.87 2.63
C GLN A 196 18.31 -16.24 4.03
N ILE A 197 18.50 -17.50 4.43
CA ILE A 197 18.13 -18.03 5.74
C ILE A 197 19.34 -17.98 6.70
#